data_2d7c1f65d7e7e5a3f9d114bdff34b3ee
#
_entry.id   2d7c1f65d7e7e5a3f9d114bdff34b3ee
#
_cell.length_a   1.000
_cell.length_b   1.000
_cell.length_c   1.000
_cell.angle_alpha   90.00
_cell.angle_beta   90.00
_cell.angle_gamma   90.00
#
_symmetry.space_group_name_H-M   'P 1'
#
loop_
_entity.id
_entity.type
_entity.pdbx_description
1 polymer ?
#
loop_
_entity_poly.entity_id
_entity_poly.type
_entity_poly.pdbx_seq_one_letter_code
_entity_poly.pdbx_strand_id
1 'polypeptide(L)'
;MAKSTFRPAGALIGSTIAIPFGLVFVLVNGSRLPGWGRAASMTLAVVGILAAVGLVVARPGPLLHAADAEVHPHAFDRRYWLIVLGEAMLLFGGLQVLRHLGHADGGVAWVATIVGLHFLPLARLWKEPVHLWIGLALMVLGLTGLVLLASGSEPWVISAIAGVGSGVVLLLSVIHGLATAGRHAPAVPA
;
A
#
# COMPACT_ATOMS: atom_id res chain seq x y z
N MET A 1 -22.39 15.42 -11.86
CA MET A 1 -21.00 14.93 -11.76
C MET A 1 -20.41 15.43 -10.44
N ALA A 2 -20.32 14.60 -9.41
CA ALA A 2 -19.71 14.97 -8.14
C ALA A 2 -18.19 15.11 -8.36
N LYS A 3 -17.64 16.31 -8.20
CA LYS A 3 -16.21 16.55 -8.21
C LYS A 3 -15.61 15.75 -7.03
N SER A 4 -14.82 14.72 -7.34
CA SER A 4 -13.99 14.03 -6.35
C SER A 4 -13.04 15.08 -5.76
N THR A 5 -13.33 15.52 -4.56
CA THR A 5 -12.43 16.40 -3.82
C THR A 5 -11.36 15.55 -3.16
N PHE A 6 -10.34 15.16 -3.93
CA PHE A 6 -9.12 14.56 -3.40
C PHE A 6 -8.55 15.49 -2.32
N ARG A 7 -8.53 15.02 -1.08
CA ARG A 7 -8.11 15.84 0.06
C ARG A 7 -6.62 15.67 0.32
N PRO A 8 -5.83 16.74 0.21
CA PRO A 8 -4.38 16.67 0.32
C PRO A 8 -3.86 16.09 1.65
N ALA A 9 -4.56 16.32 2.78
CA ALA A 9 -4.18 15.73 4.07
C ALA A 9 -4.22 14.20 4.08
N GLY A 10 -5.21 13.58 3.41
CA GLY A 10 -5.29 12.12 3.28
C GLY A 10 -4.14 11.53 2.50
N ALA A 11 -3.62 12.24 1.49
CA ALA A 11 -2.46 11.79 0.72
C ALA A 11 -1.18 11.75 1.57
N LEU A 12 -0.95 12.73 2.45
CA LEU A 12 0.21 12.76 3.34
C LEU A 12 0.13 11.63 4.37
N ILE A 13 -1.00 11.49 5.08
CA ILE A 13 -1.19 10.43 6.07
C ILE A 13 -1.08 9.05 5.41
N GLY A 14 -1.71 8.85 4.24
CA GLY A 14 -1.59 7.62 3.48
C GLY A 14 -0.15 7.32 3.06
N SER A 15 0.61 8.34 2.65
CA SER A 15 2.01 8.19 2.25
C SER A 15 2.92 7.80 3.42
N THR A 16 2.71 8.37 4.62
CA THR A 16 3.51 8.03 5.81
C THR A 16 3.34 6.58 6.26
N ILE A 17 2.21 5.96 5.94
CA ILE A 17 1.95 4.55 6.20
C ILE A 17 2.40 3.69 5.01
N ALA A 18 2.08 4.08 3.78
CA ALA A 18 2.33 3.27 2.60
C ALA A 18 3.83 3.16 2.24
N ILE A 19 4.66 4.18 2.54
CA ILE A 19 6.11 4.12 2.31
C ILE A 19 6.76 2.99 3.10
N PRO A 20 6.69 2.94 4.45
CA PRO A 20 7.34 1.88 5.21
C PRO A 20 6.78 0.50 4.84
N PHE A 21 5.47 0.36 4.64
CA PHE A 21 4.89 -0.92 4.21
C PHE A 21 5.38 -1.33 2.82
N GLY A 22 5.38 -0.44 1.84
CA GLY A 22 5.87 -0.71 0.49
C GLY A 22 7.33 -1.13 0.50
N LEU A 23 8.18 -0.45 1.29
CA LEU A 23 9.59 -0.79 1.46
C LEU A 23 9.78 -2.15 2.13
N VAL A 24 9.06 -2.43 3.22
CA VAL A 24 9.11 -3.74 3.88
C VAL A 24 8.73 -4.85 2.92
N PHE A 25 7.65 -4.67 2.14
CA PHE A 25 7.24 -5.64 1.13
C PHE A 25 8.34 -5.86 0.08
N VAL A 26 8.94 -4.80 -0.47
CA VAL A 26 9.99 -4.92 -1.49
C VAL A 26 11.27 -5.52 -0.89
N LEU A 27 11.77 -5.02 0.23
CA LEU A 27 13.06 -5.41 0.78
C LEU A 27 13.05 -6.83 1.36
N VAL A 28 12.05 -7.14 2.20
CA VAL A 28 11.95 -8.46 2.86
C VAL A 28 11.72 -9.55 1.81
N ASN A 29 10.82 -9.34 0.88
CA ASN A 29 10.52 -10.34 -0.14
C ASN A 29 11.57 -10.35 -1.26
N GLY A 30 12.14 -9.20 -1.62
CA GLY A 30 13.24 -9.09 -2.54
C GLY A 30 14.49 -9.85 -2.10
N SER A 31 14.74 -9.95 -0.78
CA SER A 31 15.86 -10.73 -0.24
C SER A 31 15.77 -12.24 -0.54
N ARG A 32 14.57 -12.75 -0.82
CA ARG A 32 14.31 -14.15 -1.17
C ARG A 32 14.47 -14.46 -2.66
N LEU A 33 14.64 -13.43 -3.50
CA LEU A 33 14.77 -13.60 -4.95
C LEU A 33 16.18 -14.06 -5.33
N PRO A 34 16.35 -14.73 -6.49
CA PRO A 34 17.65 -15.02 -7.08
C PRO A 34 18.50 -13.74 -7.27
N GLY A 35 19.82 -13.86 -7.42
CA GLY A 35 20.77 -12.75 -7.33
C GLY A 35 20.40 -11.48 -8.10
N TRP A 36 20.03 -11.58 -9.39
CA TRP A 36 19.59 -10.44 -10.20
C TRP A 36 18.24 -9.85 -9.72
N GLY A 37 17.30 -10.69 -9.28
CA GLY A 37 16.02 -10.27 -8.74
C GLY A 37 16.16 -9.50 -7.42
N ARG A 38 17.12 -9.94 -6.58
CA ARG A 38 17.47 -9.21 -5.35
C ARG A 38 18.03 -7.82 -5.66
N ALA A 39 18.98 -7.73 -6.60
CA ALA A 39 19.53 -6.45 -7.03
C ALA A 39 18.44 -5.53 -7.61
N ALA A 40 17.56 -6.05 -8.46
CA ALA A 40 16.45 -5.30 -9.05
C ALA A 40 15.49 -4.79 -7.97
N SER A 41 15.12 -5.61 -6.98
CA SER A 41 14.21 -5.18 -5.89
C SER A 41 14.84 -4.11 -5.00
N MET A 42 16.14 -4.21 -4.70
CA MET A 42 16.87 -3.16 -3.96
C MET A 42 16.92 -1.85 -4.74
N THR A 43 17.23 -1.91 -6.03
CA THR A 43 17.23 -0.74 -6.92
C THR A 43 15.84 -0.10 -6.95
N LEU A 44 14.79 -0.89 -7.06
CA LEU A 44 13.42 -0.43 -7.06
C LEU A 44 13.05 0.30 -5.76
N ALA A 45 13.43 -0.25 -4.60
CA ALA A 45 13.23 0.39 -3.31
C ALA A 45 13.92 1.74 -3.22
N VAL A 46 15.20 1.81 -3.63
CA VAL A 46 15.99 3.05 -3.64
C VAL A 46 15.37 4.08 -4.58
N VAL A 47 15.03 3.69 -5.80
CA VAL A 47 14.39 4.58 -6.79
C VAL A 47 13.04 5.08 -6.26
N GLY A 48 12.23 4.22 -5.64
CA GLY A 48 10.95 4.59 -5.02
C GLY A 48 11.11 5.63 -3.91
N ILE A 49 12.09 5.45 -3.03
CA ILE A 49 12.40 6.43 -1.98
C ILE A 49 12.86 7.75 -2.59
N LEU A 50 13.83 7.71 -3.51
CA LEU A 50 14.37 8.92 -4.14
C LEU A 50 13.28 9.70 -4.89
N ALA A 51 12.37 8.99 -5.59
CA ALA A 51 11.23 9.61 -6.26
C ALA A 51 10.27 10.28 -5.26
N ALA A 52 9.94 9.61 -4.16
CA ALA A 52 9.08 10.16 -3.12
C ALA A 52 9.72 11.41 -2.46
N VAL A 53 11.00 11.33 -2.07
CA VAL A 53 11.75 12.45 -1.48
C VAL A 53 11.87 13.58 -2.49
N GLY A 54 12.20 13.28 -3.75
CA GLY A 54 12.32 14.28 -4.81
C GLY A 54 11.01 15.04 -5.03
N LEU A 55 9.86 14.36 -4.99
CA LEU A 55 8.54 15.01 -5.08
C LEU A 55 8.26 15.92 -3.88
N VAL A 56 8.60 15.49 -2.66
CA VAL A 56 8.44 16.30 -1.44
C VAL A 56 9.30 17.57 -1.51
N VAL A 57 10.58 17.42 -1.91
CA VAL A 57 11.51 18.56 -2.01
C VAL A 57 11.14 19.49 -3.16
N ALA A 58 10.72 18.96 -4.29
CA ALA A 58 10.35 19.77 -5.47
C ALA A 58 9.03 20.54 -5.30
N ARG A 59 8.16 20.12 -4.37
CA ARG A 59 6.80 20.69 -4.20
C ARG A 59 6.46 20.94 -2.72
N PRO A 60 7.26 21.71 -1.96
CA PRO A 60 7.02 21.90 -0.52
C PRO A 60 5.71 22.66 -0.25
N GLY A 61 5.37 23.68 -1.05
CA GLY A 61 4.17 24.50 -0.84
C GLY A 61 2.87 23.72 -0.81
N PRO A 62 2.51 22.94 -1.84
CA PRO A 62 1.31 22.11 -1.84
C PRO A 62 1.25 21.12 -0.68
N LEU A 63 2.37 20.58 -0.25
CA LEU A 63 2.43 19.60 0.85
C LEU A 63 2.29 20.27 2.22
N LEU A 64 2.83 21.47 2.42
CA LEU A 64 2.61 22.25 3.64
C LEU A 64 1.15 22.65 3.79
N HIS A 65 0.50 23.15 2.74
CA HIS A 65 -0.94 23.44 2.75
C HIS A 65 -1.79 22.17 2.98
N ALA A 66 -1.28 21.01 2.54
CA ALA A 66 -1.94 19.74 2.80
C ALA A 66 -1.81 19.29 4.26
N ALA A 67 -0.69 19.63 4.92
CA ALA A 67 -0.48 19.34 6.33
C ALA A 67 -1.36 20.21 7.23
N ASP A 68 -1.63 21.47 6.82
CA ASP A 68 -2.52 22.40 7.53
C ASP A 68 -4.02 22.09 7.31
N ALA A 69 -4.36 21.23 6.34
CA ALA A 69 -5.74 20.86 6.11
C ALA A 69 -6.26 19.95 7.25
N GLU A 70 -7.36 20.38 7.87
CA GLU A 70 -7.99 19.62 8.96
C GLU A 70 -8.27 18.17 8.55
N VAL A 71 -7.71 17.24 9.31
CA VAL A 71 -8.12 15.83 9.25
C VAL A 71 -9.57 15.77 9.71
N HIS A 72 -10.45 15.18 8.90
CA HIS A 72 -11.86 15.03 9.31
C HIS A 72 -11.93 14.34 10.67
N PRO A 73 -12.66 14.92 11.65
CA PRO A 73 -12.77 14.32 12.99
C PRO A 73 -13.34 12.90 12.99
N HIS A 74 -13.99 12.49 11.90
CA HIS A 74 -14.56 11.15 11.71
C HIS A 74 -13.69 10.21 10.86
N ALA A 75 -12.46 10.62 10.43
CA ALA A 75 -11.59 9.76 9.63
C ALA A 75 -11.18 8.48 10.37
N PHE A 76 -11.10 8.55 11.68
CA PHE A 76 -10.72 7.47 12.60
C PHE A 76 -11.85 7.14 13.59
N ASP A 77 -13.08 7.06 13.10
CA ASP A 77 -14.25 6.72 13.90
C ASP A 77 -14.26 5.22 14.31
N ARG A 78 -15.31 4.79 15.02
CA ARG A 78 -15.48 3.40 15.44
C ARG A 78 -15.44 2.42 14.25
N ARG A 79 -15.91 2.82 13.08
CA ARG A 79 -15.94 1.95 11.88
C ARG A 79 -14.53 1.68 11.38
N TYR A 80 -13.67 2.70 11.34
CA TYR A 80 -12.26 2.56 11.03
C TYR A 80 -11.58 1.54 11.95
N TRP A 81 -11.75 1.68 13.27
CA TRP A 81 -11.14 0.76 14.23
C TRP A 81 -11.67 -0.67 14.14
N LEU A 82 -12.94 -0.87 13.78
CA LEU A 82 -13.50 -2.19 13.51
C LEU A 82 -12.88 -2.83 12.25
N ILE A 83 -12.62 -2.05 11.21
CA ILE A 83 -11.94 -2.51 9.99
C ILE A 83 -10.50 -2.93 10.34
N VAL A 84 -9.75 -2.10 11.07
CA VAL A 84 -8.37 -2.39 11.49
C VAL A 84 -8.30 -3.62 12.42
N LEU A 85 -9.24 -3.75 13.35
CA LEU A 85 -9.31 -4.93 14.22
C LEU A 85 -9.59 -6.20 13.42
N GLY A 86 -10.55 -6.13 12.49
CA GLY A 86 -10.86 -7.25 11.58
C GLY A 86 -9.65 -7.65 10.73
N GLU A 87 -8.92 -6.67 10.17
CA GLU A 87 -7.67 -6.91 9.47
C GLU A 87 -6.65 -7.63 10.35
N ALA A 88 -6.39 -7.10 11.56
CA ALA A 88 -5.44 -7.70 12.48
C ALA A 88 -5.80 -9.16 12.82
N MET A 89 -7.07 -9.43 13.11
CA MET A 89 -7.55 -10.79 13.39
C MET A 89 -7.33 -11.74 12.19
N LEU A 90 -7.65 -11.28 10.97
CA LEU A 90 -7.46 -12.07 9.76
C LEU A 90 -5.97 -12.28 9.46
N LEU A 91 -5.14 -11.25 9.61
CA LEU A 91 -3.69 -11.36 9.41
C LEU A 91 -3.10 -12.40 10.36
N PHE A 92 -3.26 -12.22 11.66
CA PHE A 92 -2.66 -13.12 12.65
C PHE A 92 -3.27 -14.52 12.61
N GLY A 93 -4.58 -14.63 12.50
CA GLY A 93 -5.28 -15.92 12.42
C GLY A 93 -4.85 -16.72 11.20
N GLY A 94 -4.86 -16.11 10.02
CA GLY A 94 -4.46 -16.79 8.78
C GLY A 94 -2.98 -17.16 8.73
N LEU A 95 -2.09 -16.29 9.25
CA LEU A 95 -0.66 -16.63 9.36
C LEU A 95 -0.43 -17.85 10.27
N GLN A 96 -1.18 -17.97 11.38
CA GLN A 96 -1.09 -19.13 12.26
C GLN A 96 -1.61 -20.39 11.56
N VAL A 97 -2.73 -20.29 10.86
CA VAL A 97 -3.29 -21.41 10.07
C VAL A 97 -2.27 -21.89 9.03
N LEU A 98 -1.70 -20.97 8.23
CA LEU A 98 -0.68 -21.32 7.23
C LEU A 98 0.54 -22.00 7.83
N ARG A 99 1.00 -21.51 9.00
CA ARG A 99 2.12 -22.15 9.74
C ARG A 99 1.78 -23.57 10.19
N HIS A 100 0.61 -23.77 10.77
CA HIS A 100 0.17 -25.09 11.23
C HIS A 100 0.00 -26.09 10.09
N LEU A 101 -0.38 -25.62 8.90
CA LEU A 101 -0.49 -26.43 7.69
C LEU A 101 0.86 -26.67 6.99
N GLY A 102 1.97 -26.12 7.49
CA GLY A 102 3.29 -26.26 6.87
C GLY A 102 3.52 -25.32 5.67
N HIS A 103 2.63 -24.36 5.43
CA HIS A 103 2.65 -23.44 4.30
C HIS A 103 3.11 -22.03 4.67
N ALA A 104 4.13 -21.90 5.50
CA ALA A 104 4.64 -20.61 5.97
C ALA A 104 5.07 -19.67 4.84
N ASP A 105 5.51 -20.19 3.71
CA ASP A 105 5.89 -19.40 2.52
C ASP A 105 4.72 -18.67 1.87
N GLY A 106 3.47 -19.10 2.12
CA GLY A 106 2.27 -18.40 1.71
C GLY A 106 1.93 -17.16 2.55
N GLY A 107 2.68 -16.91 3.62
CA GLY A 107 2.40 -15.82 4.55
C GLY A 107 2.34 -14.45 3.87
N VAL A 108 3.27 -14.15 2.95
CA VAL A 108 3.27 -12.88 2.22
C VAL A 108 2.05 -12.73 1.30
N ALA A 109 1.63 -13.82 0.65
CA ALA A 109 0.46 -13.83 -0.22
C ALA A 109 -0.83 -13.62 0.60
N TRP A 110 -0.92 -14.22 1.77
CA TRP A 110 -2.00 -13.97 2.72
C TRP A 110 -2.04 -12.51 3.17
N VAL A 111 -0.90 -11.96 3.61
CA VAL A 111 -0.80 -10.55 4.04
C VAL A 111 -1.24 -9.61 2.93
N ALA A 112 -0.76 -9.79 1.68
CA ALA A 112 -1.15 -8.97 0.54
C ALA A 112 -2.66 -9.04 0.28
N THR A 113 -3.25 -10.24 0.38
CA THR A 113 -4.70 -10.44 0.21
C THR A 113 -5.51 -9.70 1.27
N ILE A 114 -5.15 -9.81 2.54
CA ILE A 114 -5.89 -9.19 3.65
C ILE A 114 -5.71 -7.67 3.66
N VAL A 115 -4.50 -7.18 3.43
CA VAL A 115 -4.25 -5.73 3.28
C VAL A 115 -5.05 -5.17 2.09
N GLY A 116 -5.10 -5.89 0.96
CA GLY A 116 -5.95 -5.52 -0.16
C GLY A 116 -7.43 -5.48 0.20
N LEU A 117 -7.92 -6.51 0.89
CA LEU A 117 -9.31 -6.60 1.36
C LEU A 117 -9.69 -5.44 2.29
N HIS A 118 -8.82 -5.06 3.20
CA HIS A 118 -9.01 -3.95 4.15
C HIS A 118 -9.19 -2.60 3.43
N PHE A 119 -8.51 -2.36 2.31
CA PHE A 119 -8.67 -1.13 1.53
C PHE A 119 -10.07 -0.97 0.93
N LEU A 120 -10.83 -2.04 0.70
CA LEU A 120 -12.16 -1.95 0.10
C LEU A 120 -13.17 -1.21 0.99
N PRO A 121 -13.35 -1.59 2.28
CA PRO A 121 -14.19 -0.82 3.19
C PRO A 121 -13.64 0.58 3.46
N LEU A 122 -12.32 0.79 3.50
CA LEU A 122 -11.73 2.13 3.65
C LEU A 122 -12.02 3.04 2.46
N ALA A 123 -12.00 2.51 1.23
CA ALA A 123 -12.38 3.26 0.04
C ALA A 123 -13.82 3.81 0.13
N ARG A 124 -14.74 3.01 0.71
CA ARG A 124 -16.12 3.45 0.96
C ARG A 124 -16.21 4.44 2.12
N LEU A 125 -15.49 4.19 3.22
CA LEU A 125 -15.50 5.03 4.41
C LEU A 125 -14.98 6.43 4.12
N TRP A 126 -13.86 6.52 3.38
CA TRP A 126 -13.23 7.79 3.05
C TRP A 126 -13.72 8.40 1.74
N LYS A 127 -14.54 7.65 0.97
CA LYS A 127 -15.04 8.04 -0.36
C LYS A 127 -13.93 8.36 -1.36
N GLU A 128 -12.81 7.63 -1.25
CA GLU A 128 -11.62 7.83 -2.07
C GLU A 128 -11.40 6.61 -2.99
N PRO A 129 -11.70 6.74 -4.30
CA PRO A 129 -11.65 5.62 -5.24
C PRO A 129 -10.25 5.04 -5.44
N VAL A 130 -9.20 5.81 -5.16
CA VAL A 130 -7.81 5.34 -5.26
C VAL A 130 -7.56 4.14 -4.34
N HIS A 131 -8.15 4.13 -3.14
CA HIS A 131 -8.03 3.02 -2.20
C HIS A 131 -8.65 1.74 -2.73
N LEU A 132 -9.74 1.85 -3.52
CA LEU A 132 -10.36 0.69 -4.17
C LEU A 132 -9.38 0.03 -5.15
N TRP A 133 -8.74 0.82 -6.01
CA TRP A 133 -7.78 0.31 -7.00
C TRP A 133 -6.54 -0.30 -6.35
N ILE A 134 -6.01 0.35 -5.30
CA ILE A 134 -4.90 -0.22 -4.51
C ILE A 134 -5.32 -1.55 -3.90
N GLY A 135 -6.49 -1.59 -3.24
CA GLY A 135 -7.01 -2.80 -2.60
C GLY A 135 -7.20 -3.94 -3.59
N LEU A 136 -7.80 -3.68 -4.76
CA LEU A 136 -7.99 -4.68 -5.80
C LEU A 136 -6.65 -5.20 -6.35
N ALA A 137 -5.68 -4.31 -6.59
CA ALA A 137 -4.36 -4.72 -7.08
C ALA A 137 -3.63 -5.62 -6.06
N LEU A 138 -3.63 -5.24 -4.78
CA LEU A 138 -3.03 -6.05 -3.71
C LEU A 138 -3.75 -7.40 -3.56
N MET A 139 -5.08 -7.43 -3.60
CA MET A 139 -5.86 -8.68 -3.55
C MET A 139 -5.52 -9.61 -4.73
N VAL A 140 -5.45 -9.08 -5.95
CA VAL A 140 -5.11 -9.88 -7.13
C VAL A 140 -3.72 -10.48 -6.97
N LEU A 141 -2.72 -9.68 -6.55
CA LEU A 141 -1.36 -10.16 -6.32
C LEU A 141 -1.30 -11.20 -5.19
N GLY A 142 -2.00 -10.94 -4.08
CA GLY A 142 -2.07 -11.88 -2.97
C GLY A 142 -2.76 -13.20 -3.32
N LEU A 143 -3.94 -13.14 -3.95
CA LEU A 143 -4.65 -14.35 -4.42
C LEU A 143 -3.84 -15.13 -5.44
N THR A 144 -3.15 -14.44 -6.38
CA THR A 144 -2.22 -15.09 -7.31
C THR A 144 -1.12 -15.82 -6.55
N GLY A 145 -0.54 -15.20 -5.51
CA GLY A 145 0.45 -15.85 -4.66
C GLY A 145 -0.09 -17.08 -3.92
N LEU A 146 -1.35 -17.06 -3.45
CA LEU A 146 -1.98 -18.23 -2.83
C LEU A 146 -2.25 -19.36 -3.84
N VAL A 147 -2.62 -19.04 -5.08
CA VAL A 147 -2.77 -20.01 -6.16
C VAL A 147 -1.42 -20.64 -6.50
N LEU A 148 -0.35 -19.84 -6.58
CA LEU A 148 1.01 -20.33 -6.80
C LEU A 148 1.49 -21.24 -5.67
N LEU A 149 1.18 -20.91 -4.41
CA LEU A 149 1.42 -21.78 -3.28
C LEU A 149 0.74 -23.13 -3.44
N ALA A 150 -0.55 -23.12 -3.76
CA ALA A 150 -1.35 -24.33 -3.95
C ALA A 150 -0.87 -25.18 -5.15
N SER A 151 -0.27 -24.57 -6.16
CA SER A 151 0.33 -25.25 -7.31
C SER A 151 1.76 -25.78 -7.06
N GLY A 152 2.30 -25.61 -5.85
CA GLY A 152 3.67 -26.03 -5.51
C GLY A 152 4.76 -25.20 -6.14
N SER A 153 4.48 -23.94 -6.49
CA SER A 153 5.49 -23.03 -7.04
C SER A 153 6.60 -22.74 -6.05
N GLU A 154 7.79 -22.44 -6.56
CA GLU A 154 8.95 -22.06 -5.75
C GLU A 154 8.65 -20.84 -4.85
N PRO A 155 9.07 -20.82 -3.57
CA PRO A 155 8.78 -19.73 -2.62
C PRO A 155 9.23 -18.34 -3.10
N TRP A 156 10.32 -18.27 -3.91
CA TRP A 156 10.78 -16.99 -4.45
C TRP A 156 9.80 -16.40 -5.48
N VAL A 157 9.07 -17.24 -6.24
CA VAL A 157 8.05 -16.79 -7.20
C VAL A 157 6.88 -16.13 -6.45
N ILE A 158 6.44 -16.75 -5.36
CA ILE A 158 5.39 -16.21 -4.48
C ILE A 158 5.86 -14.87 -3.90
N SER A 159 7.11 -14.81 -3.41
CA SER A 159 7.71 -13.57 -2.88
C SER A 159 7.83 -12.48 -3.94
N ALA A 160 8.16 -12.82 -5.19
CA ALA A 160 8.24 -11.86 -6.28
C ALA A 160 6.89 -11.24 -6.59
N ILE A 161 5.84 -12.06 -6.76
CA ILE A 161 4.52 -11.61 -7.20
C ILE A 161 3.76 -10.98 -6.05
N ALA A 162 3.51 -11.73 -4.99
CA ALA A 162 2.71 -11.25 -3.86
C ALA A 162 3.47 -10.26 -2.95
N GLY A 163 4.79 -10.42 -2.83
CA GLY A 163 5.63 -9.56 -2.00
C GLY A 163 6.08 -8.31 -2.75
N VAL A 164 7.07 -8.46 -3.64
CA VAL A 164 7.66 -7.32 -4.36
C VAL A 164 6.60 -6.59 -5.18
N GLY A 165 5.71 -7.30 -5.89
CA GLY A 165 4.61 -6.71 -6.66
C GLY A 165 3.71 -5.82 -5.80
N SER A 166 3.31 -6.28 -4.61
CA SER A 166 2.50 -5.49 -3.67
C SER A 166 3.24 -4.25 -3.17
N GLY A 167 4.53 -4.39 -2.87
CA GLY A 167 5.36 -3.25 -2.48
C GLY A 167 5.46 -2.19 -3.58
N VAL A 168 5.58 -2.61 -4.84
CA VAL A 168 5.57 -1.71 -6.01
C VAL A 168 4.24 -0.95 -6.11
N VAL A 169 3.11 -1.64 -5.98
CA VAL A 169 1.78 -0.99 -6.00
C VAL A 169 1.69 0.08 -4.92
N LEU A 170 2.14 -0.22 -3.69
CA LEU A 170 2.13 0.75 -2.59
C LEU A 170 3.05 1.94 -2.86
N LEU A 171 4.27 1.74 -3.32
CA LEU A 171 5.20 2.82 -3.65
C LEU A 171 4.69 3.69 -4.81
N LEU A 172 4.13 3.09 -5.86
CA LEU A 172 3.51 3.83 -6.96
C LEU A 172 2.31 4.64 -6.49
N SER A 173 1.50 4.12 -5.55
CA SER A 173 0.38 4.86 -4.98
C SER A 173 0.83 6.10 -4.22
N VAL A 174 1.95 6.02 -3.49
CA VAL A 174 2.58 7.17 -2.82
C VAL A 174 3.03 8.22 -3.84
N ILE A 175 3.80 7.78 -4.85
CA ILE A 175 4.29 8.69 -5.90
C ILE A 175 3.12 9.39 -6.59
N HIS A 176 2.06 8.66 -6.94
CA HIS A 176 0.85 9.20 -7.53
C HIS A 176 0.17 10.22 -6.59
N GLY A 177 -0.02 9.86 -5.31
CA GLY A 177 -0.63 10.73 -4.30
C GLY A 177 0.14 12.04 -4.12
N LEU A 178 1.46 11.97 -3.97
CA LEU A 178 2.33 13.14 -3.84
C LEU A 178 2.36 13.99 -5.13
N ALA A 179 2.35 13.37 -6.31
CA ALA A 179 2.35 14.06 -7.59
C ALA A 179 1.05 14.81 -7.87
N THR A 180 -0.08 14.34 -7.31
CA THR A 180 -1.41 14.93 -7.54
C THR A 180 -1.87 15.87 -6.42
N ALA A 181 -1.28 15.81 -5.25
CA ALA A 181 -1.64 16.61 -4.08
C ALA A 181 -1.66 18.13 -4.34
N GLY A 182 -0.78 18.63 -5.21
CA GLY A 182 -0.68 20.06 -5.54
C GLY A 182 -1.62 20.56 -6.66
N ARG A 183 -2.34 19.68 -7.34
CA ARG A 183 -3.17 20.08 -8.51
C ARG A 183 -4.53 20.67 -8.14
N HIS A 184 -4.90 20.60 -6.87
CA HIS A 184 -6.22 21.01 -6.36
C HIS A 184 -6.17 22.17 -5.37
N ALA A 185 -4.99 22.83 -5.22
CA ALA A 185 -4.91 24.06 -4.47
C ALA A 185 -5.73 25.15 -5.20
N PRO A 186 -6.70 25.83 -4.54
CA PRO A 186 -7.36 26.98 -5.16
C PRO A 186 -6.30 28.04 -5.48
N ALA A 187 -6.42 28.65 -6.66
CA ALA A 187 -5.59 29.79 -7.02
C ALA A 187 -5.79 30.87 -5.94
N VAL A 188 -4.70 31.29 -5.28
CA VAL A 188 -4.73 32.41 -4.34
C VAL A 188 -5.14 33.63 -5.15
N PRO A 189 -6.27 34.30 -4.84
CA PRO A 189 -6.60 35.54 -5.51
C PRO A 189 -5.53 36.57 -5.23
N ALA A 190 -5.04 37.22 -6.29
CA ALA A 190 -4.05 38.30 -6.25
C ALA A 190 -4.61 39.55 -5.56
#